data_fa8892ec71796e8eeb227efa97b09aa4
#
_entry.id   fa8892ec71796e8eeb227efa97b09aa4
#
_cell.length_a   1.000
_cell.length_b   1.000
_cell.length_c   1.000
_cell.angle_alpha   90.00
_cell.angle_beta   90.00
_cell.angle_gamma   90.00
#
_symmetry.space_group_name_H-M   'P 1'
#
loop_
_entity.id
_entity.type
_entity.pdbx_description
1 polymer ?
#
loop_
_entity_poly.entity_id
_entity_poly.type
_entity_poly.pdbx_seq_one_letter_code
_entity_poly.pdbx_strand_id
1 'polypeptide(L)'
;MGQLDWPSHSMAVSASPFDHPIGKQSVLTYHEIRPSGSPYLYGVTQAQFEKHLSLLASPAPRPSSGGQSALITFDDGHRSNFEQAFPLLEQSGLKAVFFILAGCVGRIDKYLLWSQARQMVAAGHRVQSHGWSHRLLTQCSPNDLEQELTRSKHELEERLGVEVVAISAPGGRWNDRVVDACARAGYKYLYHSNPWVPVSSRRGIQLQGRHMVTRQMGPKELQRLLQPGEGRELYSRFRHGAKERVRAMLGDRLYHKFWCWLANWSPGEGLELEVDTLANDKRESRHS
;
A
#
# COMPACT_ATOMS: atom_id res chain seq x y z
N MET A 1 -20.89 -5.13 37.78
CA MET A 1 -20.17 -6.16 37.03
C MET A 1 -21.13 -6.68 35.98
N GLY A 2 -21.08 -6.13 34.79
CA GLY A 2 -21.91 -6.56 33.65
C GLY A 2 -20.96 -6.96 32.53
N GLN A 3 -20.89 -8.26 32.23
CA GLN A 3 -20.22 -8.80 31.07
C GLN A 3 -20.98 -8.29 29.82
N LEU A 4 -20.28 -7.59 28.95
CA LEU A 4 -20.75 -7.28 27.61
C LEU A 4 -20.49 -8.50 26.73
N ASP A 5 -21.52 -9.29 26.48
CA ASP A 5 -21.53 -10.36 25.49
C ASP A 5 -21.43 -9.76 24.08
N TRP A 6 -20.32 -10.00 23.42
CA TRP A 6 -20.19 -9.75 21.99
C TRP A 6 -20.86 -10.90 21.23
N PRO A 7 -21.78 -10.61 20.29
CA PRO A 7 -22.35 -11.66 19.47
C PRO A 7 -21.26 -12.24 18.58
N SER A 8 -21.00 -13.55 18.74
CA SER A 8 -20.20 -14.35 17.84
C SER A 8 -20.90 -14.50 16.49
N HIS A 9 -20.79 -13.50 15.63
CA HIS A 9 -21.18 -13.66 14.25
C HIS A 9 -20.06 -14.42 13.54
N SER A 10 -20.32 -15.70 13.28
CA SER A 10 -19.62 -16.48 12.27
C SER A 10 -19.90 -15.84 10.91
N MET A 11 -19.11 -14.80 10.57
CA MET A 11 -19.06 -14.30 9.21
C MET A 11 -18.42 -15.39 8.36
N ALA A 12 -19.15 -15.88 7.37
CA ALA A 12 -18.61 -16.69 6.29
C ALA A 12 -17.34 -16.00 5.78
N VAL A 13 -16.19 -16.66 5.94
CA VAL A 13 -14.90 -16.17 5.49
C VAL A 13 -14.98 -16.04 3.97
N SER A 14 -15.30 -14.85 3.48
CA SER A 14 -15.14 -14.50 2.08
C SER A 14 -13.69 -14.78 1.71
N ALA A 15 -13.46 -15.51 0.60
CA ALA A 15 -12.13 -15.86 0.10
C ALA A 15 -11.18 -14.64 0.20
N SER A 16 -10.04 -14.83 0.85
CA SER A 16 -9.05 -13.78 1.06
C SER A 16 -8.66 -13.17 -0.29
N PRO A 17 -8.58 -11.84 -0.49
CA PRO A 17 -7.95 -11.28 -1.68
C PRO A 17 -6.49 -11.70 -1.82
N PHE A 18 -5.88 -12.28 -0.76
CA PHE A 18 -4.61 -12.98 -0.82
C PHE A 18 -4.77 -14.47 -1.21
N ASP A 19 -6.00 -15.03 -1.22
CA ASP A 19 -6.30 -16.40 -1.67
C ASP A 19 -6.46 -16.50 -3.19
N HIS A 20 -6.46 -15.36 -3.91
CA HIS A 20 -6.33 -15.41 -5.36
C HIS A 20 -4.90 -15.85 -5.73
N PRO A 21 -4.75 -16.73 -6.71
CA PRO A 21 -3.42 -17.16 -7.15
C PRO A 21 -2.61 -15.92 -7.53
N ILE A 22 -1.64 -15.59 -6.68
CA ILE A 22 -0.70 -14.50 -6.87
C ILE A 22 -0.08 -14.67 -8.26
N GLY A 23 -0.10 -13.61 -9.08
CA GLY A 23 0.50 -13.63 -10.41
C GLY A 23 -0.45 -13.64 -11.60
N LYS A 24 -1.75 -13.86 -11.39
CA LYS A 24 -2.75 -13.81 -12.50
C LYS A 24 -3.49 -12.48 -12.58
N GLN A 25 -3.38 -11.62 -11.58
CA GLN A 25 -4.11 -10.36 -11.49
C GLN A 25 -3.15 -9.18 -11.43
N SER A 26 -3.44 -8.12 -12.22
CA SER A 26 -2.75 -6.84 -12.10
C SER A 26 -3.00 -6.22 -10.73
N VAL A 27 -1.97 -5.65 -10.13
CA VAL A 27 -2.09 -4.92 -8.86
C VAL A 27 -1.84 -3.44 -9.12
N LEU A 28 -2.83 -2.60 -8.80
CA LEU A 28 -2.80 -1.15 -8.97
C LEU A 28 -2.52 -0.49 -7.62
N THR A 29 -1.65 0.51 -7.59
CA THR A 29 -1.35 1.25 -6.36
C THR A 29 -1.68 2.73 -6.54
N TYR A 30 -2.60 3.21 -5.72
CA TYR A 30 -2.94 4.61 -5.52
C TYR A 30 -2.28 5.13 -4.24
N HIS A 31 -2.19 6.47 -4.11
CA HIS A 31 -1.75 7.14 -2.88
C HIS A 31 -2.81 8.12 -2.41
N GLU A 32 -2.99 9.23 -3.12
CA GLU A 32 -3.95 10.26 -2.75
C GLU A 32 -5.05 10.40 -3.80
N ILE A 33 -6.29 10.50 -3.33
CA ILE A 33 -7.41 10.91 -4.17
C ILE A 33 -7.80 12.33 -3.79
N ARG A 34 -7.75 13.25 -4.76
CA ARG A 34 -7.97 14.67 -4.54
C ARG A 34 -9.26 15.14 -5.21
N PRO A 35 -10.04 16.05 -4.61
CA PRO A 35 -11.23 16.63 -5.26
C PRO A 35 -10.87 17.32 -6.58
N SER A 36 -9.70 17.94 -6.66
CA SER A 36 -9.18 18.65 -7.83
C SER A 36 -7.74 18.22 -8.14
N GLY A 37 -7.15 18.76 -9.21
CA GLY A 37 -5.78 18.46 -9.60
C GLY A 37 -4.75 18.75 -8.51
N SER A 38 -3.69 17.96 -8.48
CA SER A 38 -2.58 18.07 -7.54
C SER A 38 -1.25 18.12 -8.28
N PRO A 39 -0.25 18.91 -7.82
CA PRO A 39 1.10 18.86 -8.36
C PRO A 39 1.78 17.50 -8.03
N TYR A 40 1.34 16.81 -7.02
CA TYR A 40 1.88 15.51 -6.62
C TYR A 40 1.64 14.44 -7.69
N LEU A 41 2.70 13.75 -8.11
CA LEU A 41 2.64 12.78 -9.21
C LEU A 41 1.61 11.68 -8.99
N TYR A 42 1.45 11.22 -7.74
CA TYR A 42 0.54 10.15 -7.36
C TYR A 42 -0.80 10.66 -6.80
N GLY A 43 -1.06 11.97 -6.94
CA GLY A 43 -2.34 12.60 -6.60
C GLY A 43 -3.33 12.46 -7.75
N VAL A 44 -4.23 11.49 -7.69
CA VAL A 44 -5.27 11.23 -8.69
C VAL A 44 -6.50 12.05 -8.34
N THR A 45 -7.17 12.66 -9.33
CA THR A 45 -8.43 13.37 -9.06
C THR A 45 -9.57 12.39 -8.80
N GLN A 46 -10.55 12.84 -8.01
CA GLN A 46 -11.77 12.05 -7.75
C GLN A 46 -12.44 11.63 -9.07
N ALA A 47 -12.63 12.55 -10.01
CA ALA A 47 -13.24 12.27 -11.30
C ALA A 47 -12.43 11.25 -12.16
N GLN A 48 -11.11 11.26 -12.03
CA GLN A 48 -10.25 10.27 -12.67
C GLN A 48 -10.40 8.91 -11.99
N PHE A 49 -10.44 8.87 -10.67
CA PHE A 49 -10.62 7.65 -9.90
C PHE A 49 -11.98 6.99 -10.19
N GLU A 50 -13.07 7.76 -10.24
CA GLU A 50 -14.41 7.28 -10.64
C GLU A 50 -14.38 6.58 -12.01
N LYS A 51 -13.70 7.17 -13.01
CA LYS A 51 -13.51 6.55 -14.31
C LYS A 51 -12.69 5.26 -14.24
N HIS A 52 -11.69 5.21 -13.39
CA HIS A 52 -10.92 3.99 -13.16
C HIS A 52 -11.79 2.90 -12.50
N LEU A 53 -12.59 3.23 -11.50
CA LEU A 53 -13.48 2.28 -10.85
C LEU A 53 -14.55 1.73 -11.84
N SER A 54 -15.10 2.59 -12.70
CA SER A 54 -16.04 2.15 -13.74
C SER A 54 -15.43 1.10 -14.69
N LEU A 55 -14.15 1.25 -15.05
CA LEU A 55 -13.44 0.25 -15.85
C LEU A 55 -13.18 -1.05 -15.06
N LEU A 56 -12.84 -0.93 -13.78
CA LEU A 56 -12.51 -2.07 -12.92
C LEU A 56 -13.75 -2.88 -12.52
N ALA A 57 -14.91 -2.24 -12.41
CA ALA A 57 -16.20 -2.85 -12.12
C ALA A 57 -16.85 -3.47 -13.39
N SER A 58 -16.39 -3.08 -14.59
CA SER A 58 -16.97 -3.53 -15.85
C SER A 58 -16.87 -5.06 -16.03
N PRO A 59 -17.91 -5.73 -16.57
CA PRO A 59 -17.91 -7.16 -16.82
C PRO A 59 -17.11 -7.59 -18.07
N ALA A 60 -16.08 -6.83 -18.50
CA ALA A 60 -15.14 -7.31 -19.53
C ALA A 60 -14.62 -8.73 -19.19
N PRO A 61 -14.14 -9.54 -20.15
CA PRO A 61 -13.90 -10.96 -19.93
C PRO A 61 -13.07 -11.19 -18.66
N ARG A 62 -13.78 -11.61 -17.62
CA ARG A 62 -13.20 -11.88 -16.29
C ARG A 62 -12.33 -13.13 -16.39
N PRO A 63 -11.23 -13.23 -15.66
CA PRO A 63 -10.66 -14.52 -15.37
C PRO A 63 -11.77 -15.43 -14.85
N SER A 64 -11.78 -16.67 -15.24
CA SER A 64 -12.80 -17.69 -14.93
C SER A 64 -13.11 -17.90 -13.42
N SER A 65 -12.49 -17.13 -12.55
CA SER A 65 -12.63 -17.13 -11.07
C SER A 65 -13.59 -16.05 -10.50
N GLY A 66 -14.26 -15.25 -11.33
CA GLY A 66 -15.34 -14.34 -10.88
C GLY A 66 -14.94 -13.12 -10.03
N GLY A 67 -13.65 -12.80 -9.88
CA GLY A 67 -13.15 -11.65 -9.10
C GLY A 67 -13.12 -10.33 -9.87
N GLN A 68 -12.76 -9.22 -9.19
CA GLN A 68 -12.48 -7.93 -9.85
C GLN A 68 -11.25 -8.03 -10.77
N SER A 69 -11.21 -7.20 -11.83
CA SER A 69 -10.21 -7.28 -12.90
C SER A 69 -8.77 -6.96 -12.45
N ALA A 70 -8.60 -6.26 -11.35
CA ALA A 70 -7.31 -5.94 -10.72
C ALA A 70 -7.48 -5.80 -9.21
N LEU A 71 -6.41 -6.07 -8.45
CA LEU A 71 -6.34 -5.75 -7.05
C LEU A 71 -6.06 -4.24 -6.89
N ILE A 72 -6.95 -3.54 -6.20
CA ILE A 72 -6.79 -2.12 -5.88
C ILE A 72 -6.04 -2.03 -4.56
N THR A 73 -4.93 -1.29 -4.54
CA THR A 73 -4.18 -1.02 -3.33
C THR A 73 -3.97 0.48 -3.15
N PHE A 74 -3.86 0.91 -1.90
CA PHE A 74 -3.46 2.28 -1.52
C PHE A 74 -2.26 2.21 -0.61
N ASP A 75 -1.31 3.12 -0.78
CA ASP A 75 -0.18 3.28 0.12
C ASP A 75 -0.33 4.52 1.00
N ASP A 76 0.52 4.64 2.01
CA ASP A 76 0.67 5.72 3.00
C ASP A 76 -0.46 5.84 4.03
N GLY A 77 -1.70 5.58 3.69
CA GLY A 77 -2.84 5.83 4.58
C GLY A 77 -3.19 7.31 4.70
N HIS A 78 -3.03 8.09 3.61
CA HIS A 78 -3.45 9.48 3.55
C HIS A 78 -4.96 9.61 3.83
N ARG A 79 -5.38 10.69 4.53
CA ARG A 79 -6.78 10.93 4.92
C ARG A 79 -7.76 10.86 3.73
N SER A 80 -7.34 11.29 2.54
CA SER A 80 -8.18 11.21 1.33
C SER A 80 -8.57 9.76 0.94
N ASN A 81 -7.87 8.75 1.45
CA ASN A 81 -8.26 7.36 1.23
C ASN A 81 -9.62 7.04 1.89
N PHE A 82 -9.91 7.66 3.03
CA PHE A 82 -11.21 7.56 3.66
C PHE A 82 -12.22 8.58 3.11
N GLU A 83 -11.83 9.85 3.01
CA GLU A 83 -12.75 10.93 2.67
C GLU A 83 -13.21 10.91 1.21
N GLN A 84 -12.35 10.44 0.30
CA GLN A 84 -12.61 10.48 -1.15
C GLN A 84 -12.69 9.07 -1.76
N ALA A 85 -11.72 8.19 -1.48
CA ALA A 85 -11.67 6.90 -2.16
C ALA A 85 -12.66 5.89 -1.59
N PHE A 86 -12.79 5.80 -0.27
CA PHE A 86 -13.64 4.81 0.39
C PHE A 86 -15.12 4.90 -0.04
N PRO A 87 -15.79 6.07 -0.07
CA PRO A 87 -17.17 6.18 -0.53
C PRO A 87 -17.36 5.71 -1.98
N LEU A 88 -16.42 6.02 -2.85
CA LEU A 88 -16.48 5.63 -4.26
C LEU A 88 -16.27 4.13 -4.46
N LEU A 89 -15.40 3.50 -3.67
CA LEU A 89 -15.21 2.06 -3.65
C LEU A 89 -16.50 1.35 -3.21
N GLU A 90 -17.16 1.83 -2.16
CA GLU A 90 -18.43 1.28 -1.68
C GLU A 90 -19.53 1.41 -2.74
N GLN A 91 -19.66 2.58 -3.37
CA GLN A 91 -20.62 2.80 -4.45
C GLN A 91 -20.38 1.87 -5.65
N SER A 92 -19.13 1.55 -5.92
CA SER A 92 -18.74 0.67 -7.04
C SER A 92 -18.79 -0.83 -6.69
N GLY A 93 -19.06 -1.18 -5.43
CA GLY A 93 -19.00 -2.56 -4.93
C GLY A 93 -17.60 -3.18 -4.99
N LEU A 94 -16.55 -2.37 -5.10
CA LEU A 94 -15.17 -2.83 -5.19
C LEU A 94 -14.49 -2.76 -3.82
N LYS A 95 -13.61 -3.72 -3.56
CA LYS A 95 -12.82 -3.76 -2.33
C LYS A 95 -11.35 -3.48 -2.62
N ALA A 96 -10.65 -2.91 -1.65
CA ALA A 96 -9.25 -2.52 -1.75
C ALA A 96 -8.43 -2.97 -0.53
N VAL A 97 -7.11 -2.98 -0.69
CA VAL A 97 -6.14 -3.15 0.40
C VAL A 97 -5.47 -1.79 0.65
N PHE A 98 -5.49 -1.35 1.89
CA PHE A 98 -4.84 -0.11 2.33
C PHE A 98 -3.60 -0.45 3.14
N PHE A 99 -2.44 -0.15 2.57
CA PHE A 99 -1.16 -0.25 3.25
C PHE A 99 -0.89 1.06 3.97
N ILE A 100 -1.00 1.07 5.30
CA ILE A 100 -0.94 2.30 6.08
C ILE A 100 0.30 2.38 6.99
N LEU A 101 0.75 3.60 7.21
CA LEU A 101 1.85 3.92 8.12
C LEU A 101 1.35 3.92 9.56
N ALA A 102 1.58 2.85 10.30
CA ALA A 102 1.02 2.68 11.64
C ALA A 102 1.44 3.80 12.61
N GLY A 103 2.65 4.34 12.46
CA GLY A 103 3.14 5.46 13.25
C GLY A 103 2.47 6.80 12.98
N CYS A 104 1.80 6.95 11.82
CA CYS A 104 1.18 8.21 11.40
C CYS A 104 -0.33 8.28 11.72
N VAL A 105 -1.01 7.13 11.74
CA VAL A 105 -2.47 7.05 11.94
C VAL A 105 -2.85 7.63 13.29
N GLY A 106 -3.77 8.61 13.28
CA GLY A 106 -4.28 9.29 14.46
C GLY A 106 -3.26 10.17 15.19
N ARG A 107 -2.07 10.37 14.61
CA ARG A 107 -0.99 11.20 15.18
C ARG A 107 -0.68 12.42 14.31
N ILE A 108 -0.80 12.29 13.01
CA ILE A 108 -0.49 13.34 12.03
C ILE A 108 -1.72 13.62 11.19
N ASP A 109 -2.14 14.88 11.10
CA ASP A 109 -3.44 15.30 10.54
C ASP A 109 -3.72 14.86 9.11
N LYS A 110 -2.70 14.77 8.26
CA LYS A 110 -2.88 14.36 6.87
C LYS A 110 -3.16 12.86 6.67
N TYR A 111 -3.00 12.06 7.73
CA TYR A 111 -3.24 10.62 7.68
C TYR A 111 -4.59 10.23 8.28
N LEU A 112 -4.97 8.98 8.09
CA LEU A 112 -6.18 8.37 8.63
C LEU A 112 -6.25 8.49 10.16
N LEU A 113 -7.47 8.53 10.66
CA LEU A 113 -7.77 8.27 12.07
C LEU A 113 -8.03 6.76 12.26
N TRP A 114 -7.76 6.24 13.46
CA TRP A 114 -8.05 4.85 13.80
C TRP A 114 -9.55 4.49 13.66
N SER A 115 -10.45 5.43 13.95
CA SER A 115 -11.87 5.27 13.73
C SER A 115 -12.24 5.10 12.26
N GLN A 116 -11.58 5.83 11.37
CA GLN A 116 -11.75 5.71 9.92
C GLN A 116 -11.22 4.36 9.40
N ALA A 117 -10.03 3.95 9.83
CA ALA A 117 -9.47 2.65 9.47
C ALA A 117 -10.38 1.49 9.92
N ARG A 118 -10.96 1.57 11.13
CA ARG A 118 -11.95 0.57 11.60
C ARG A 118 -13.21 0.52 10.74
N GLN A 119 -13.73 1.67 10.30
CA GLN A 119 -14.89 1.70 9.40
C GLN A 119 -14.59 1.04 8.06
N MET A 120 -13.40 1.28 7.49
CA MET A 120 -12.97 0.63 6.26
C MET A 120 -12.86 -0.90 6.42
N VAL A 121 -12.32 -1.36 7.56
CA VAL A 121 -12.26 -2.80 7.88
C VAL A 121 -13.66 -3.39 8.02
N ALA A 122 -14.57 -2.72 8.76
CA ALA A 122 -15.94 -3.17 8.95
C ALA A 122 -16.73 -3.25 7.63
N ALA A 123 -16.40 -2.40 6.65
CA ALA A 123 -16.96 -2.43 5.30
C ALA A 123 -16.31 -3.53 4.41
N GLY A 124 -15.38 -4.33 4.93
CA GLY A 124 -14.75 -5.44 4.19
C GLY A 124 -13.53 -5.05 3.36
N HIS A 125 -12.99 -3.84 3.53
CA HIS A 125 -11.66 -3.51 3.02
C HIS A 125 -10.58 -4.09 3.93
N ARG A 126 -9.38 -4.25 3.39
CA ARG A 126 -8.25 -4.74 4.18
C ARG A 126 -7.30 -3.62 4.51
N VAL A 127 -6.84 -3.61 5.75
CA VAL A 127 -5.76 -2.74 6.21
C VAL A 127 -4.54 -3.60 6.48
N GLN A 128 -3.40 -3.21 5.91
CA GLN A 128 -2.13 -3.90 5.98
C GLN A 128 -0.99 -2.90 6.22
N SER A 129 0.23 -3.37 6.41
CA SER A 129 1.36 -2.53 6.82
C SER A 129 2.03 -1.81 5.66
N HIS A 130 2.36 -0.52 5.86
CA HIS A 130 3.35 0.23 5.06
C HIS A 130 4.60 0.59 5.87
N GLY A 131 4.89 -0.14 6.94
CA GLY A 131 5.90 0.19 7.93
C GLY A 131 5.38 1.12 9.02
N TRP A 132 6.30 1.56 9.89
CA TRP A 132 5.98 2.46 10.99
C TRP A 132 6.02 3.92 10.55
N SER A 133 7.16 4.38 10.00
CA SER A 133 7.47 5.79 9.75
C SER A 133 7.79 6.15 8.30
N HIS A 134 7.58 5.24 7.34
CA HIS A 134 7.94 5.38 5.93
C HIS A 134 9.44 5.38 5.63
N ARG A 135 10.27 4.88 6.54
CA ARG A 135 11.71 4.71 6.24
C ARG A 135 11.93 3.71 5.11
N LEU A 136 12.90 3.98 4.26
CA LEU A 136 13.32 3.02 3.25
C LEU A 136 13.94 1.79 3.93
N LEU A 137 13.21 0.67 3.97
CA LEU A 137 13.61 -0.55 4.70
C LEU A 137 15.01 -1.04 4.31
N THR A 138 15.44 -0.79 3.06
CA THR A 138 16.78 -1.14 2.59
C THR A 138 17.90 -0.29 3.21
N GLN A 139 17.58 0.85 3.82
CA GLN A 139 18.52 1.78 4.44
C GLN A 139 18.51 1.74 5.97
N CYS A 140 17.53 1.09 6.58
CA CYS A 140 17.45 0.91 8.01
C CYS A 140 18.64 0.12 8.55
N SER A 141 19.09 0.42 9.77
CA SER A 141 19.93 -0.50 10.54
C SER A 141 19.18 -1.82 10.82
N PRO A 142 19.84 -2.91 11.21
CA PRO A 142 19.14 -4.14 11.56
C PRO A 142 18.06 -3.95 12.63
N ASN A 143 18.34 -3.17 13.67
CA ASN A 143 17.41 -2.86 14.75
C ASN A 143 16.24 -1.99 14.27
N ASP A 144 16.51 -0.92 13.51
CA ASP A 144 15.45 -0.06 12.98
C ASP A 144 14.54 -0.83 12.02
N LEU A 145 15.10 -1.71 11.18
CA LEU A 145 14.32 -2.54 10.27
C LEU A 145 13.37 -3.46 11.04
N GLU A 146 13.83 -4.09 12.10
CA GLU A 146 12.99 -4.91 12.96
C GLU A 146 11.89 -4.09 13.62
N GLN A 147 12.21 -2.90 14.15
CA GLN A 147 11.25 -1.98 14.75
C GLN A 147 10.18 -1.51 13.73
N GLU A 148 10.60 -1.09 12.52
CA GLU A 148 9.68 -0.68 11.46
C GLU A 148 8.65 -1.78 11.13
N LEU A 149 9.07 -3.04 11.11
CA LEU A 149 8.25 -4.16 10.74
C LEU A 149 7.38 -4.66 11.89
N THR A 150 7.97 -4.95 13.04
CA THR A 150 7.26 -5.58 14.18
C THR A 150 6.30 -4.61 14.84
N ARG A 151 6.73 -3.35 15.04
CA ARG A 151 5.92 -2.32 15.68
C ARG A 151 4.71 -1.94 14.83
N SER A 152 4.89 -1.79 13.50
CA SER A 152 3.76 -1.50 12.60
C SER A 152 2.74 -2.63 12.58
N LYS A 153 3.19 -3.88 12.50
CA LYS A 153 2.32 -5.05 12.52
C LYS A 153 1.51 -5.12 13.82
N HIS A 154 2.19 -5.04 14.96
CA HIS A 154 1.56 -5.12 16.28
C HIS A 154 0.51 -4.01 16.50
N GLU A 155 0.85 -2.74 16.20
CA GLU A 155 -0.07 -1.61 16.36
C GLU A 155 -1.33 -1.78 15.49
N LEU A 156 -1.17 -2.25 14.25
CA LEU A 156 -2.31 -2.49 13.35
C LEU A 156 -3.21 -3.62 13.84
N GLU A 157 -2.62 -4.74 14.26
CA GLU A 157 -3.36 -5.89 14.78
C GLU A 157 -4.09 -5.54 16.07
N GLU A 158 -3.43 -4.83 17.01
CA GLU A 158 -4.03 -4.38 18.27
C GLU A 158 -5.19 -3.40 18.06
N ARG A 159 -4.99 -2.39 17.19
CA ARG A 159 -5.97 -1.31 16.98
C ARG A 159 -7.18 -1.71 16.16
N LEU A 160 -7.01 -2.65 15.24
CA LEU A 160 -8.01 -3.00 14.24
C LEU A 160 -8.61 -4.40 14.43
N GLY A 161 -7.99 -5.26 15.20
CA GLY A 161 -8.44 -6.65 15.39
C GLY A 161 -8.33 -7.49 14.11
N VAL A 162 -7.38 -7.17 13.22
CA VAL A 162 -7.17 -7.85 11.93
C VAL A 162 -5.83 -8.58 11.91
N GLU A 163 -5.70 -9.62 11.09
CA GLU A 163 -4.40 -10.23 10.81
C GLU A 163 -3.63 -9.39 9.79
N VAL A 164 -2.40 -9.00 10.11
CA VAL A 164 -1.51 -8.25 9.22
C VAL A 164 -0.46 -9.20 8.65
N VAL A 165 -0.69 -9.69 7.44
CA VAL A 165 0.16 -10.66 6.75
C VAL A 165 0.95 -10.07 5.59
N ALA A 166 0.63 -8.85 5.18
CA ALA A 166 1.23 -8.20 4.03
C ALA A 166 1.88 -6.87 4.40
N ILE A 167 2.99 -6.58 3.73
CA ILE A 167 3.65 -5.28 3.79
C ILE A 167 3.89 -4.73 2.39
N SER A 168 3.60 -3.45 2.20
CA SER A 168 4.11 -2.68 1.08
C SER A 168 5.42 -2.02 1.50
N ALA A 169 6.49 -2.27 0.77
CA ALA A 169 7.78 -1.66 1.07
C ALA A 169 7.77 -0.16 0.74
N PRO A 170 8.07 0.76 1.68
CA PRO A 170 8.24 2.18 1.41
C PRO A 170 9.19 2.44 0.24
N GLY A 171 8.72 3.30 -0.72
CA GLY A 171 9.43 3.54 -1.97
C GLY A 171 9.54 2.32 -2.89
N GLY A 172 8.83 1.23 -2.59
CA GLY A 172 8.82 -0.02 -3.36
C GLY A 172 10.14 -0.78 -3.35
N ARG A 173 11.03 -0.56 -2.37
CA ARG A 173 12.41 -1.09 -2.35
C ARG A 173 12.56 -2.22 -1.37
N TRP A 174 13.26 -3.25 -1.82
CA TRP A 174 13.56 -4.43 -1.02
C TRP A 174 14.91 -5.06 -1.42
N ASN A 175 15.43 -5.90 -0.56
CA ASN A 175 16.58 -6.78 -0.77
C ASN A 175 16.43 -8.02 0.13
N ASP A 176 17.35 -8.95 0.05
CA ASP A 176 17.27 -10.22 0.80
C ASP A 176 17.21 -10.00 2.32
N ARG A 177 17.91 -8.98 2.85
CA ARG A 177 17.85 -8.61 4.27
C ARG A 177 16.44 -8.17 4.69
N VAL A 178 15.75 -7.39 3.85
CA VAL A 178 14.36 -6.98 4.08
C VAL A 178 13.42 -8.18 4.04
N VAL A 179 13.60 -9.08 3.08
CA VAL A 179 12.81 -10.32 2.97
C VAL A 179 12.97 -11.18 4.22
N ASP A 180 14.21 -11.36 4.70
CA ASP A 180 14.48 -12.10 5.95
C ASP A 180 13.82 -11.47 7.17
N ALA A 181 13.89 -10.15 7.28
CA ALA A 181 13.27 -9.43 8.38
C ALA A 181 11.74 -9.53 8.31
N CYS A 182 11.13 -9.43 7.13
CA CYS A 182 9.69 -9.65 6.94
C CYS A 182 9.26 -11.06 7.37
N ALA A 183 10.03 -12.08 7.00
CA ALA A 183 9.75 -13.46 7.41
C ALA A 183 9.80 -13.62 8.93
N ARG A 184 10.83 -13.08 9.61
CA ARG A 184 10.94 -13.10 11.06
C ARG A 184 9.81 -12.35 11.77
N ALA A 185 9.36 -11.22 11.19
CA ALA A 185 8.23 -10.46 11.70
C ALA A 185 6.86 -11.11 11.41
N GLY A 186 6.81 -12.25 10.71
CA GLY A 186 5.59 -13.01 10.45
C GLY A 186 4.75 -12.48 9.28
N TYR A 187 5.33 -11.67 8.38
CA TYR A 187 4.69 -11.34 7.11
C TYR A 187 4.75 -12.55 6.16
N LYS A 188 3.78 -12.63 5.27
CA LYS A 188 3.67 -13.64 4.20
C LYS A 188 3.85 -13.03 2.81
N TYR A 189 3.54 -11.73 2.67
CA TYR A 189 3.53 -11.01 1.39
C TYR A 189 4.33 -9.71 1.49
N LEU A 190 5.18 -9.46 0.49
CA LEU A 190 5.88 -8.20 0.31
C LEU A 190 5.55 -7.61 -1.06
N TYR A 191 4.95 -6.43 -1.05
CA TYR A 191 4.59 -5.68 -2.24
C TYR A 191 5.66 -4.65 -2.58
N HIS A 192 6.00 -4.54 -3.87
CA HIS A 192 7.02 -3.61 -4.37
C HIS A 192 6.56 -2.90 -5.66
N SER A 193 7.31 -1.87 -6.11
CA SER A 193 6.92 -0.99 -7.22
C SER A 193 7.36 -1.45 -8.61
N ASN A 194 7.88 -2.67 -8.76
CA ASN A 194 8.26 -3.21 -10.07
C ASN A 194 7.24 -4.25 -10.57
N PRO A 195 6.26 -3.86 -11.40
CA PRO A 195 5.23 -4.77 -11.87
C PRO A 195 5.74 -5.83 -12.86
N TRP A 196 6.97 -5.68 -13.35
CA TRP A 196 7.56 -6.52 -14.40
C TRP A 196 8.41 -7.67 -13.83
N VAL A 197 8.66 -7.65 -12.53
CA VAL A 197 9.28 -8.81 -11.87
C VAL A 197 8.20 -9.88 -11.69
N PRO A 198 8.43 -11.10 -12.20
CA PRO A 198 7.50 -12.20 -11.97
C PRO A 198 7.28 -12.39 -10.47
N VAL A 199 6.06 -12.75 -10.12
CA VAL A 199 5.76 -13.17 -8.75
C VAL A 199 6.68 -14.31 -8.40
N SER A 200 7.32 -14.20 -7.26
CA SER A 200 8.30 -15.17 -6.79
C SER A 200 8.16 -15.39 -5.28
N SER A 201 8.54 -16.55 -4.82
CA SER A 201 8.64 -16.83 -3.39
C SER A 201 10.11 -16.84 -2.99
N ARG A 202 10.45 -16.07 -1.96
CA ARG A 202 11.78 -16.06 -1.36
C ARG A 202 11.64 -16.24 0.16
N ARG A 203 12.27 -17.29 0.69
CA ARG A 203 12.30 -17.54 2.14
C ARG A 203 10.90 -17.55 2.79
N GLY A 204 9.92 -18.10 2.08
CA GLY A 204 8.51 -18.13 2.53
C GLY A 204 7.71 -16.85 2.30
N ILE A 205 8.35 -15.76 1.81
CA ILE A 205 7.69 -14.52 1.47
C ILE A 205 7.32 -14.51 -0.02
N GLN A 206 6.06 -14.21 -0.32
CA GLN A 206 5.59 -13.96 -1.68
C GLN A 206 5.90 -12.51 -2.07
N LEU A 207 6.66 -12.33 -3.16
CA LEU A 207 7.02 -11.01 -3.70
C LEU A 207 6.06 -10.65 -4.83
N GLN A 208 5.38 -9.52 -4.71
CA GLN A 208 4.38 -9.06 -5.67
C GLN A 208 4.69 -7.64 -6.17
N GLY A 209 4.92 -7.50 -7.48
CA GLY A 209 5.05 -6.19 -8.12
C GLY A 209 3.72 -5.51 -8.37
N ARG A 210 3.73 -4.16 -8.40
CA ARG A 210 2.53 -3.34 -8.55
C ARG A 210 2.72 -2.22 -9.56
N HIS A 211 1.64 -1.84 -10.23
CA HIS A 211 1.57 -0.69 -11.12
C HIS A 211 1.20 0.56 -10.33
N MET A 212 2.11 1.54 -10.29
CA MET A 212 1.89 2.82 -9.63
C MET A 212 0.97 3.68 -10.49
N VAL A 213 -0.21 4.03 -9.98
CA VAL A 213 -1.15 4.91 -10.66
C VAL A 213 -0.74 6.36 -10.43
N THR A 214 -0.65 7.12 -11.51
CA THR A 214 -0.25 8.53 -11.48
C THR A 214 -1.37 9.43 -11.99
N ARG A 215 -1.28 10.73 -11.69
CA ARG A 215 -2.21 11.75 -12.23
C ARG A 215 -2.27 11.81 -13.76
N GLN A 216 -1.28 11.25 -14.44
CA GLN A 216 -1.22 11.19 -15.90
C GLN A 216 -1.87 9.94 -16.49
N MET A 217 -2.19 8.94 -15.64
CA MET A 217 -2.79 7.68 -16.07
C MET A 217 -4.29 7.87 -16.30
N GLY A 218 -4.68 8.18 -17.53
CA GLY A 218 -6.09 8.27 -17.91
C GLY A 218 -6.75 6.88 -18.08
N PRO A 219 -8.08 6.85 -18.33
CA PRO A 219 -8.82 5.60 -18.51
C PRO A 219 -8.26 4.70 -19.62
N LYS A 220 -7.78 5.30 -20.72
CA LYS A 220 -7.18 4.56 -21.85
C LYS A 220 -5.88 3.85 -21.47
N GLU A 221 -5.03 4.53 -20.67
CA GLU A 221 -3.79 3.95 -20.17
C GLU A 221 -4.08 2.81 -19.19
N LEU A 222 -5.05 2.98 -18.28
CA LEU A 222 -5.48 1.94 -17.37
C LEU A 222 -6.06 0.74 -18.12
N GLN A 223 -6.96 0.95 -19.08
CA GLN A 223 -7.52 -0.12 -19.88
C GLN A 223 -6.45 -0.93 -20.61
N ARG A 224 -5.47 -0.24 -21.17
CA ARG A 224 -4.32 -0.88 -21.83
C ARG A 224 -3.44 -1.69 -20.86
N LEU A 225 -3.34 -1.26 -19.60
CA LEU A 225 -2.60 -1.97 -18.57
C LEU A 225 -3.33 -3.25 -18.14
N LEU A 226 -4.65 -3.21 -18.10
CA LEU A 226 -5.50 -4.35 -17.74
C LEU A 226 -5.61 -5.40 -18.86
N GLN A 227 -5.33 -5.00 -20.11
CA GLN A 227 -5.33 -5.89 -21.30
C GLN A 227 -3.90 -6.07 -21.80
N PRO A 228 -3.12 -7.01 -21.26
CA PRO A 228 -1.73 -7.20 -21.66
C PRO A 228 -1.62 -7.62 -23.11
N GLY A 229 -0.83 -6.89 -23.89
CA GLY A 229 -0.42 -7.22 -25.25
C GLY A 229 1.11 -7.42 -25.28
N GLU A 230 1.57 -8.46 -25.94
CA GLU A 230 2.96 -8.95 -25.91
C GLU A 230 4.05 -7.89 -26.22
N GLY A 231 3.81 -6.99 -27.17
CA GLY A 231 4.83 -5.98 -27.57
C GLY A 231 5.04 -4.83 -26.58
N ARG A 232 4.10 -4.59 -25.67
CA ARG A 232 4.16 -3.50 -24.70
C ARG A 232 4.87 -3.85 -23.40
N GLU A 233 4.74 -5.09 -22.99
CA GLU A 233 5.49 -5.60 -21.86
C GLU A 233 7.00 -5.39 -22.08
N LEU A 234 7.47 -5.64 -23.29
CA LEU A 234 8.90 -5.51 -23.64
C LEU A 234 9.38 -4.05 -23.51
N TYR A 235 8.61 -3.07 -24.03
CA TYR A 235 8.95 -1.65 -23.93
C TYR A 235 8.91 -1.13 -22.48
N SER A 236 7.89 -1.53 -21.74
CA SER A 236 7.74 -1.15 -20.33
C SER A 236 8.81 -1.78 -19.45
N ARG A 237 9.18 -3.04 -19.69
CA ARG A 237 10.33 -3.73 -19.08
C ARG A 237 11.63 -3.01 -19.36
N PHE A 238 11.84 -2.58 -20.61
CA PHE A 238 13.03 -1.83 -21.01
C PHE A 238 13.14 -0.48 -20.28
N ARG A 239 12.05 0.31 -20.26
CA ARG A 239 12.00 1.58 -19.52
C ARG A 239 12.24 1.39 -18.02
N HIS A 240 11.69 0.33 -17.42
CA HIS A 240 11.90 0.03 -16.02
C HIS A 240 13.35 -0.40 -15.76
N GLY A 241 13.90 -1.25 -16.61
CA GLY A 241 15.31 -1.65 -16.55
C GLY A 241 16.28 -0.46 -16.68
N ALA A 242 15.96 0.54 -17.51
CA ALA A 242 16.72 1.78 -17.59
C ALA A 242 16.68 2.58 -16.28
N LYS A 243 15.50 2.71 -15.64
CA LYS A 243 15.37 3.38 -14.32
C LYS A 243 16.19 2.65 -13.24
N GLU A 244 16.15 1.33 -13.22
CA GLU A 244 16.92 0.53 -12.25
C GLU A 244 18.43 0.68 -12.46
N ARG A 245 18.90 0.78 -13.70
CA ARG A 245 20.31 1.05 -14.01
C ARG A 245 20.74 2.43 -13.55
N VAL A 246 19.94 3.47 -13.81
CA VAL A 246 20.20 4.83 -13.32
C VAL A 246 20.23 4.84 -11.79
N ARG A 247 19.32 4.13 -11.13
CA ARG A 247 19.30 3.99 -9.69
C ARG A 247 20.57 3.29 -9.16
N ALA A 248 20.99 2.21 -9.80
CA ALA A 248 22.21 1.50 -9.43
C ALA A 248 23.47 2.39 -9.54
N MET A 249 23.50 3.30 -10.53
CA MET A 249 24.60 4.25 -10.73
C MET A 249 24.60 5.38 -9.70
N LEU A 250 23.43 5.95 -9.38
CA LEU A 250 23.29 7.08 -8.45
C LEU A 250 23.30 6.66 -6.98
N GLY A 251 23.07 5.39 -6.70
CA GLY A 251 22.79 4.89 -5.35
C GLY A 251 21.40 5.26 -4.85
N ASP A 252 20.89 4.47 -3.92
CA ASP A 252 19.51 4.57 -3.42
C ASP A 252 19.16 5.94 -2.83
N ARG A 253 20.08 6.59 -2.10
CA ARG A 253 19.83 7.89 -1.45
C ARG A 253 19.66 9.03 -2.45
N LEU A 254 20.58 9.15 -3.43
CA LEU A 254 20.52 10.22 -4.44
C LEU A 254 19.34 10.00 -5.38
N TYR A 255 19.11 8.76 -5.79
CA TYR A 255 17.96 8.43 -6.62
C TYR A 255 16.63 8.73 -5.91
N HIS A 256 16.54 8.47 -4.61
CA HIS A 256 15.34 8.78 -3.83
C HIS A 256 15.10 10.29 -3.74
N LYS A 257 16.11 11.09 -3.41
CA LYS A 257 16.02 12.57 -3.42
C LYS A 257 15.60 13.12 -4.78
N PHE A 258 16.21 12.63 -5.84
CA PHE A 258 15.84 13.00 -7.22
C PHE A 258 14.38 12.63 -7.54
N TRP A 259 13.94 11.44 -7.13
CA TRP A 259 12.57 10.97 -7.37
C TRP A 259 11.55 11.77 -6.57
N CYS A 260 11.82 12.09 -5.31
CA CYS A 260 10.97 12.94 -4.48
C CYS A 260 10.79 14.34 -5.11
N TRP A 261 11.88 14.93 -5.58
CA TRP A 261 11.83 16.19 -6.31
C TRP A 261 11.00 16.09 -7.60
N LEU A 262 11.22 15.06 -8.40
CA LEU A 262 10.47 14.84 -9.66
C LEU A 262 8.97 14.57 -9.40
N ALA A 263 8.64 13.85 -8.35
CA ALA A 263 7.27 13.55 -7.96
C ALA A 263 6.57 14.74 -7.29
N ASN A 264 7.30 15.82 -7.04
CA ASN A 264 6.87 16.93 -6.20
C ASN A 264 6.35 16.46 -4.84
N TRP A 265 7.07 15.49 -4.27
CA TRP A 265 6.77 14.86 -3.00
C TRP A 265 7.92 15.16 -2.03
N SER A 266 7.58 15.77 -0.91
CA SER A 266 8.46 15.84 0.24
C SER A 266 7.99 14.77 1.22
N PRO A 267 8.66 13.61 1.31
CA PRO A 267 8.62 12.87 2.55
C PRO A 267 9.28 13.83 3.53
N GLY A 268 8.55 14.29 4.51
CA GLY A 268 9.18 15.19 5.46
C GLY A 268 10.43 14.50 5.99
N GLU A 269 11.61 15.09 5.79
CA GLU A 269 12.78 14.75 6.62
C GLU A 269 12.41 14.88 8.10
N GLY A 270 11.31 15.62 8.39
CA GLY A 270 10.66 15.69 9.69
C GLY A 270 9.68 14.56 10.01
N LEU A 271 9.18 13.76 9.05
CA LEU A 271 8.19 12.74 9.35
C LEU A 271 8.74 11.65 10.28
N GLU A 272 9.97 11.20 10.05
CA GLU A 272 10.68 10.25 10.90
C GLU A 272 10.90 10.83 12.30
N LEU A 273 11.40 12.08 12.38
CA LEU A 273 11.62 12.80 13.64
C LEU A 273 10.28 13.10 14.34
N GLU A 274 9.25 13.54 13.59
CA GLU A 274 7.92 13.84 14.12
C GLU A 274 7.24 12.59 14.69
N VAL A 275 7.29 11.46 13.98
CA VAL A 275 6.72 10.19 14.46
C VAL A 275 7.47 9.67 15.70
N ASP A 276 8.79 9.75 15.72
CA ASP A 276 9.59 9.29 16.86
C ASP A 276 9.43 10.20 18.08
N THR A 277 9.35 11.53 17.90
CA THR A 277 9.08 12.49 18.96
C THR A 277 7.72 12.27 19.59
N LEU A 278 6.67 12.18 18.77
CA LEU A 278 5.30 11.91 19.25
C LEU A 278 5.13 10.55 19.94
N ALA A 279 5.97 9.58 19.58
CA ALA A 279 5.97 8.27 20.24
C ALA A 279 6.64 8.31 21.62
N ASN A 280 7.66 9.17 21.81
CA ASN A 280 8.37 9.34 23.08
C ASN A 280 7.53 10.15 24.08
N ASP A 281 6.91 11.26 23.67
CA ASP A 281 6.03 12.08 24.54
C ASP A 281 4.90 11.25 25.18
N LYS A 282 4.34 10.28 24.44
CA LYS A 282 3.30 9.41 24.99
C LYS A 282 3.80 8.31 25.93
N ARG A 283 5.10 7.99 25.91
CA ARG A 283 5.69 7.07 26.92
C ARG A 283 5.93 7.79 28.24
N GLU A 284 6.39 9.04 28.21
CA GLU A 284 6.60 9.84 29.41
C GLU A 284 5.27 10.19 30.10
N SER A 285 4.20 10.49 29.34
CA SER A 285 2.87 10.77 29.90
C SER A 285 2.11 9.55 30.47
N ARG A 286 2.61 8.32 30.28
CA ARG A 286 2.05 7.09 30.90
C ARG A 286 2.79 6.66 32.16
N HIS A 287 3.89 7.33 32.50
CA HIS A 287 4.70 7.06 33.69
C HIS A 287 4.69 8.22 34.69
N SER A 288 3.94 9.29 34.41
CA SER A 288 3.57 10.34 35.35
C SER A 288 2.07 10.21 35.69
#